data_788a54f1eb41e5a6132954863a93d5dc
#
_entry.id   788a54f1eb41e5a6132954863a93d5dc
#
_cell.length_a   1.000
_cell.length_b   1.000
_cell.length_c   1.000
_cell.angle_alpha   90.00
_cell.angle_beta   90.00
_cell.angle_gamma   90.00
#
_symmetry.space_group_name_H-M   'P 1'
#
loop_
_entity.id
_entity.type
_entity.pdbx_description
1 polymer ?
#
loop_
_entity_poly.entity_id
_entity_poly.type
_entity_poly.pdbx_seq_one_letter_code
_entity_poly.pdbx_strand_id
1 'polypeptide(L)'
;MRTGYDLELVHLTKRYGETVAVRDLNHVFVKGSYVCLLGPSGCGKSSTLRMIAGHEDVSDGSIVLDGQDVSKLPPAQRGTAMMFQNYALFPHLSVRDNVAFSLRMKGMDKATRHARAGELLELVDMTHLAERLPAQLSGGQQQRVALARALVTQPKVLLLDEPLSALDPFLRIRMRTELKKLQRELGITFIHVTHGQDEALALADEIVVMNNAVIEQAGPARAVWASPRTEFVARFIGGHNVIALRDGRATVRADAVRLADDGLTATVIAVEYQGASVAVTSKLESGDEVLALLPEDQFFKAPKSPGDAVRLAWDDRRLHRLEA
;
A
#
# COMPACT_ATOMS: atom_id res chain seq x y z
N MET A 1 -15.93 -24.07 -10.81
CA MET A 1 -16.27 -22.63 -10.75
C MET A 1 -15.40 -22.01 -9.66
N ARG A 2 -14.50 -21.09 -9.99
CA ARG A 2 -13.69 -20.36 -8.99
C ARG A 2 -14.58 -19.29 -8.35
N THR A 3 -15.26 -19.65 -7.29
CA THR A 3 -16.08 -18.76 -6.48
C THR A 3 -15.18 -18.09 -5.43
N GLY A 4 -14.87 -16.82 -5.57
CA GLY A 4 -14.09 -16.11 -4.56
C GLY A 4 -13.24 -14.94 -5.06
N TYR A 5 -13.34 -14.55 -6.32
CA TYR A 5 -12.61 -13.41 -6.88
C TYR A 5 -13.58 -12.33 -7.35
N ASP A 6 -13.27 -11.06 -7.01
CA ASP A 6 -14.04 -9.94 -7.56
C ASP A 6 -13.38 -9.41 -8.83
N LEU A 7 -12.03 -9.36 -8.87
CA LEU A 7 -11.27 -8.70 -9.93
C LEU A 7 -10.07 -9.54 -10.35
N GLU A 8 -9.82 -9.60 -11.66
CA GLU A 8 -8.68 -10.28 -12.26
C GLU A 8 -8.04 -9.38 -13.33
N LEU A 9 -6.72 -9.29 -13.31
CA LEU A 9 -5.90 -8.69 -14.37
C LEU A 9 -5.33 -9.83 -15.20
N VAL A 10 -5.55 -9.77 -16.51
CA VAL A 10 -5.11 -10.80 -17.46
C VAL A 10 -4.21 -10.16 -18.51
N HIS A 11 -2.92 -10.43 -18.46
CA HIS A 11 -1.89 -9.87 -19.37
C HIS A 11 -1.97 -8.33 -19.51
N LEU A 12 -2.35 -7.64 -18.41
CA LEU A 12 -2.63 -6.21 -18.45
C LEU A 12 -1.38 -5.40 -18.78
N THR A 13 -1.45 -4.61 -19.84
CA THR A 13 -0.33 -3.78 -20.32
C THR A 13 -0.80 -2.36 -20.60
N LYS A 14 0.04 -1.38 -20.21
CA LYS A 14 -0.14 0.04 -20.52
C LYS A 14 1.09 0.61 -21.19
N ARG A 15 0.90 1.26 -22.33
CA ARG A 15 1.93 2.00 -23.06
C ARG A 15 1.52 3.47 -23.23
N TYR A 16 2.48 4.36 -23.09
CA TYR A 16 2.39 5.77 -23.45
C TYR A 16 3.47 6.07 -24.49
N GLY A 17 3.09 6.03 -25.76
CA GLY A 17 4.07 6.04 -26.85
C GLY A 17 5.03 4.85 -26.72
N GLU A 18 6.32 5.12 -26.64
CA GLU A 18 7.37 4.11 -26.48
C GLU A 18 7.54 3.63 -25.03
N THR A 19 6.98 4.36 -24.05
CA THR A 19 7.16 4.03 -22.64
C THR A 19 6.15 2.98 -22.18
N VAL A 20 6.64 1.87 -21.63
CA VAL A 20 5.82 0.83 -21.00
C VAL A 20 5.66 1.14 -19.52
N ALA A 21 4.49 1.61 -19.12
CA ALA A 21 4.19 1.95 -17.73
C ALA A 21 3.68 0.75 -16.90
N VAL A 22 3.06 -0.23 -17.57
CA VAL A 22 2.59 -1.49 -16.99
C VAL A 22 2.85 -2.58 -18.04
N ARG A 23 3.44 -3.71 -17.61
CA ARG A 23 3.87 -4.79 -18.50
C ARG A 23 3.34 -6.12 -18.03
N ASP A 24 2.42 -6.70 -18.81
CA ASP A 24 1.97 -8.09 -18.67
C ASP A 24 1.58 -8.48 -17.24
N LEU A 25 0.80 -7.62 -16.55
CA LEU A 25 0.37 -7.94 -15.20
C LEU A 25 -0.71 -9.01 -15.21
N ASN A 26 -0.46 -10.06 -14.43
CA ASN A 26 -1.39 -11.14 -14.16
C ASN A 26 -1.60 -11.22 -12.66
N HIS A 27 -2.82 -10.93 -12.18
CA HIS A 27 -3.12 -10.96 -10.75
C HIS A 27 -4.61 -11.15 -10.50
N VAL A 28 -4.94 -11.82 -9.41
CA VAL A 28 -6.31 -12.10 -8.99
C VAL A 28 -6.53 -11.52 -7.60
N PHE A 29 -7.46 -10.60 -7.47
CA PHE A 29 -7.82 -9.97 -6.19
C PHE A 29 -8.94 -10.78 -5.52
N VAL A 30 -8.66 -11.23 -4.30
CA VAL A 30 -9.63 -12.01 -3.52
C VAL A 30 -10.79 -11.12 -3.08
N LYS A 31 -12.01 -11.61 -3.20
CA LYS A 31 -13.22 -10.91 -2.79
C LYS A 31 -13.18 -10.48 -1.34
N GLY A 32 -13.55 -9.21 -1.09
CA GLY A 32 -13.62 -8.65 0.25
C GLY A 32 -12.25 -8.51 0.94
N SER A 33 -11.13 -8.58 0.21
CA SER A 33 -9.79 -8.35 0.75
C SER A 33 -9.39 -6.88 0.70
N TYR A 34 -8.44 -6.52 1.54
CA TYR A 34 -7.72 -5.25 1.49
C TYR A 34 -6.36 -5.49 0.84
N VAL A 35 -6.17 -5.05 -0.40
CA VAL A 35 -4.92 -5.23 -1.15
C VAL A 35 -4.18 -3.91 -1.24
N CYS A 36 -2.86 -3.93 -0.95
CA CYS A 36 -2.00 -2.78 -1.14
C CYS A 36 -1.07 -3.01 -2.35
N LEU A 37 -1.15 -2.11 -3.36
CA LEU A 37 -0.16 -2.00 -4.42
C LEU A 37 1.00 -1.14 -3.90
N LEU A 38 2.14 -1.74 -3.68
CA LEU A 38 3.32 -1.14 -3.07
C LEU A 38 4.49 -1.11 -4.06
N GLY A 39 5.29 -0.04 -4.07
CA GLY A 39 6.44 0.07 -4.96
C GLY A 39 6.95 1.51 -5.08
N PRO A 40 8.11 1.74 -5.71
CA PRO A 40 8.67 3.07 -5.92
C PRO A 40 7.78 3.94 -6.84
N SER A 41 8.05 5.23 -6.86
CA SER A 41 7.39 6.14 -7.80
C SER A 41 7.68 5.74 -9.24
N GLY A 42 6.67 5.81 -10.12
CA GLY A 42 6.81 5.48 -11.53
C GLY A 42 6.78 3.99 -11.89
N CYS A 43 6.59 3.06 -10.94
CA CYS A 43 6.56 1.62 -11.25
C CYS A 43 5.20 1.10 -11.81
N GLY A 44 4.22 1.98 -12.05
CA GLY A 44 2.96 1.62 -12.71
C GLY A 44 1.73 1.48 -11.81
N LYS A 45 1.83 1.66 -10.47
CA LYS A 45 0.71 1.49 -9.52
C LYS A 45 -0.53 2.32 -9.86
N SER A 46 -0.39 3.64 -9.95
CA SER A 46 -1.51 4.54 -10.26
C SER A 46 -2.06 4.33 -11.67
N SER A 47 -1.20 3.99 -12.65
CA SER A 47 -1.68 3.61 -13.99
C SER A 47 -2.51 2.34 -13.95
N THR A 48 -2.08 1.31 -13.19
CA THR A 48 -2.86 0.09 -12.98
C THR A 48 -4.21 0.42 -12.34
N LEU A 49 -4.20 1.24 -11.28
CA LEU A 49 -5.44 1.64 -10.59
C LEU A 49 -6.40 2.39 -11.51
N ARG A 50 -5.88 3.33 -12.32
CA ARG A 50 -6.68 4.11 -13.28
C ARG A 50 -7.23 3.28 -14.43
N MET A 51 -6.48 2.27 -14.90
CA MET A 51 -7.00 1.30 -15.86
C MET A 51 -8.16 0.48 -15.27
N ILE A 52 -8.04 0.01 -14.02
CA ILE A 52 -9.14 -0.68 -13.33
C ILE A 52 -10.36 0.22 -13.18
N ALA A 53 -10.16 1.49 -12.82
CA ALA A 53 -11.24 2.48 -12.72
C ALA A 53 -11.87 2.87 -14.06
N GLY A 54 -11.17 2.64 -15.18
CA GLY A 54 -11.60 3.07 -16.52
C GLY A 54 -11.30 4.53 -16.84
N HIS A 55 -10.41 5.16 -16.07
CA HIS A 55 -9.91 6.51 -16.35
C HIS A 55 -8.73 6.51 -17.30
N GLU A 56 -8.16 5.33 -17.58
CA GLU A 56 -7.15 5.11 -18.61
C GLU A 56 -7.48 3.85 -19.41
N ASP A 57 -7.22 3.92 -20.72
CA ASP A 57 -7.42 2.79 -21.61
C ASP A 57 -6.33 1.73 -21.40
N VAL A 58 -6.73 0.46 -21.52
CA VAL A 58 -5.84 -0.68 -21.57
C VAL A 58 -5.19 -0.76 -22.95
N SER A 59 -3.86 -0.90 -23.01
CA SER A 59 -3.16 -1.04 -24.29
C SER A 59 -3.19 -2.47 -24.81
N ASP A 60 -3.11 -3.46 -23.89
CA ASP A 60 -3.21 -4.90 -24.18
C ASP A 60 -3.66 -5.66 -22.94
N GLY A 61 -4.25 -6.84 -23.11
CA GLY A 61 -4.82 -7.65 -22.04
C GLY A 61 -6.23 -7.22 -21.63
N SER A 62 -6.68 -7.68 -20.47
CA SER A 62 -8.04 -7.43 -20.00
C SER A 62 -8.16 -7.29 -18.48
N ILE A 63 -9.24 -6.66 -18.06
CA ILE A 63 -9.67 -6.48 -16.67
C ILE A 63 -11.04 -7.17 -16.55
N VAL A 64 -11.09 -8.22 -15.73
CA VAL A 64 -12.31 -9.00 -15.53
C VAL A 64 -12.85 -8.74 -14.13
N LEU A 65 -14.10 -8.30 -14.02
CA LEU A 65 -14.80 -8.06 -12.74
C LEU A 65 -16.02 -8.97 -12.68
N ASP A 66 -16.12 -9.80 -11.65
CA ASP A 66 -17.19 -10.82 -11.51
C ASP A 66 -17.37 -11.69 -12.78
N GLY A 67 -16.29 -12.06 -13.44
CA GLY A 67 -16.31 -12.86 -14.66
C GLY A 67 -16.68 -12.10 -15.93
N GLN A 68 -16.89 -10.79 -15.86
CA GLN A 68 -17.19 -9.92 -17.01
C GLN A 68 -15.97 -9.07 -17.37
N ASP A 69 -15.56 -9.08 -18.64
CA ASP A 69 -14.54 -8.14 -19.14
C ASP A 69 -15.10 -6.70 -19.12
N VAL A 70 -14.45 -5.85 -18.33
CA VAL A 70 -14.81 -4.43 -18.15
C VAL A 70 -13.81 -3.48 -18.81
N SER A 71 -12.80 -3.99 -19.52
CA SER A 71 -11.67 -3.21 -20.05
C SER A 71 -12.09 -2.04 -20.91
N LYS A 72 -13.17 -2.22 -21.69
CA LYS A 72 -13.69 -1.20 -22.61
C LYS A 72 -14.91 -0.44 -22.09
N LEU A 73 -15.39 -0.79 -20.88
CA LEU A 73 -16.53 -0.09 -20.28
C LEU A 73 -16.10 1.28 -19.73
N PRO A 74 -16.94 2.30 -19.84
CA PRO A 74 -16.69 3.58 -19.19
C PRO A 74 -16.75 3.44 -17.66
N PRO A 75 -16.09 4.33 -16.88
CA PRO A 75 -16.01 4.24 -15.41
C PRO A 75 -17.34 4.00 -14.71
N ALA A 76 -18.39 4.69 -15.15
CA ALA A 76 -19.73 4.61 -14.54
C ALA A 76 -20.40 3.22 -14.64
N GLN A 77 -19.91 2.34 -15.52
CA GLN A 77 -20.50 1.01 -15.80
C GLN A 77 -19.64 -0.14 -15.26
N ARG A 78 -18.44 0.14 -14.68
CA ARG A 78 -17.51 -0.90 -14.22
C ARG A 78 -17.85 -1.50 -12.86
N GLY A 79 -18.70 -0.86 -12.06
CA GLY A 79 -18.95 -1.30 -10.68
C GLY A 79 -17.78 -1.02 -9.73
N THR A 80 -16.86 -0.16 -10.13
CA THR A 80 -15.76 0.35 -9.31
C THR A 80 -16.01 1.80 -8.91
N ALA A 81 -15.40 2.25 -7.81
CA ALA A 81 -15.31 3.66 -7.47
C ALA A 81 -13.87 4.01 -7.10
N MET A 82 -13.44 5.22 -7.42
CA MET A 82 -12.07 5.68 -7.16
C MET A 82 -12.06 6.92 -6.29
N MET A 83 -11.17 6.90 -5.30
CA MET A 83 -10.78 8.06 -4.50
C MET A 83 -9.40 8.51 -4.97
N PHE A 84 -9.30 9.75 -5.42
CA PHE A 84 -8.07 10.35 -5.92
C PHE A 84 -7.22 10.91 -4.77
N GLN A 85 -5.92 11.02 -4.97
CA GLN A 85 -4.94 11.51 -4.01
C GLN A 85 -5.27 12.90 -3.44
N ASN A 86 -5.82 13.81 -4.26
CA ASN A 86 -6.23 15.17 -3.87
C ASN A 86 -7.71 15.25 -3.44
N TYR A 87 -8.36 14.09 -3.18
CA TYR A 87 -9.78 13.95 -2.82
C TYR A 87 -10.75 14.44 -3.89
N ALA A 88 -10.36 15.36 -4.78
CA ALA A 88 -11.12 15.91 -5.90
C ALA A 88 -12.56 16.33 -5.53
N LEU A 89 -12.77 16.90 -4.33
CA LEU A 89 -14.07 17.40 -3.92
C LEU A 89 -14.47 18.64 -4.76
N PHE A 90 -15.75 18.75 -5.06
CA PHE A 90 -16.31 19.92 -5.75
C PHE A 90 -16.35 21.10 -4.78
N PRO A 91 -15.57 22.17 -4.97
CA PRO A 91 -15.37 23.20 -3.96
C PRO A 91 -16.64 24.08 -3.74
N HIS A 92 -17.52 24.10 -4.71
CA HIS A 92 -18.76 24.90 -4.70
C HIS A 92 -19.99 24.11 -4.20
N LEU A 93 -19.84 22.83 -3.91
CA LEU A 93 -20.91 21.98 -3.40
C LEU A 93 -20.71 21.72 -1.90
N SER A 94 -21.81 21.64 -1.16
CA SER A 94 -21.77 21.19 0.23
C SER A 94 -21.23 19.76 0.36
N VAL A 95 -20.86 19.35 1.58
CA VAL A 95 -20.47 17.96 1.88
C VAL A 95 -21.55 16.98 1.42
N ARG A 96 -22.81 17.23 1.76
CA ARG A 96 -23.95 16.41 1.34
C ARG A 96 -24.10 16.34 -0.18
N ASP A 97 -24.00 17.47 -0.87
CA ASP A 97 -24.10 17.52 -2.32
C ASP A 97 -22.91 16.90 -3.03
N ASN A 98 -21.70 16.97 -2.44
CA ASN A 98 -20.54 16.22 -2.92
C ASN A 98 -20.82 14.72 -2.90
N VAL A 99 -21.31 14.18 -1.77
CA VAL A 99 -21.63 12.75 -1.65
C VAL A 99 -22.76 12.37 -2.60
N ALA A 100 -23.81 13.19 -2.70
CA ALA A 100 -24.99 12.93 -3.55
C ALA A 100 -24.74 13.14 -5.05
N PHE A 101 -23.57 13.65 -5.47
CA PHE A 101 -23.35 14.11 -6.84
C PHE A 101 -23.55 13.02 -7.90
N SER A 102 -22.99 11.84 -7.70
CA SER A 102 -23.13 10.72 -8.64
C SER A 102 -24.59 10.26 -8.80
N LEU A 103 -25.36 10.29 -7.72
CA LEU A 103 -26.78 9.96 -7.73
C LEU A 103 -27.61 11.01 -8.50
N ARG A 104 -27.22 12.30 -8.36
CA ARG A 104 -27.79 13.38 -9.16
C ARG A 104 -27.56 13.15 -10.67
N MET A 105 -26.34 12.75 -11.05
CA MET A 105 -26.02 12.46 -12.47
C MET A 105 -26.80 11.26 -13.02
N LYS A 106 -27.22 10.33 -12.15
CA LYS A 106 -28.12 9.20 -12.50
C LYS A 106 -29.60 9.60 -12.52
N GLY A 107 -29.94 10.88 -12.35
CA GLY A 107 -31.32 11.38 -12.39
C GLY A 107 -32.17 11.15 -11.13
N MET A 108 -31.51 10.75 -10.00
CA MET A 108 -32.25 10.53 -8.74
C MET A 108 -32.77 11.85 -8.17
N ASP A 109 -34.03 11.85 -7.69
CA ASP A 109 -34.63 13.01 -7.05
C ASP A 109 -33.88 13.49 -5.81
N LYS A 110 -34.08 14.77 -5.42
CA LYS A 110 -33.30 15.42 -4.38
C LYS A 110 -33.49 14.78 -3.00
N ALA A 111 -34.72 14.40 -2.66
CA ALA A 111 -35.01 13.84 -1.34
C ALA A 111 -34.33 12.48 -1.17
N THR A 112 -34.46 11.58 -2.14
CA THR A 112 -33.86 10.24 -2.13
C THR A 112 -32.34 10.28 -2.13
N ARG A 113 -31.71 11.10 -3.00
CA ARG A 113 -30.24 11.17 -3.03
C ARG A 113 -29.64 11.80 -1.77
N HIS A 114 -30.33 12.77 -1.14
CA HIS A 114 -29.88 13.37 0.12
C HIS A 114 -30.04 12.41 1.31
N ALA A 115 -31.11 11.59 1.34
CA ALA A 115 -31.26 10.53 2.33
C ALA A 115 -30.10 9.52 2.25
N ARG A 116 -29.79 9.02 1.06
CA ARG A 116 -28.65 8.10 0.86
C ARG A 116 -27.30 8.74 1.18
N ALA A 117 -27.09 10.02 0.83
CA ALA A 117 -25.90 10.74 1.22
C ALA A 117 -25.79 10.88 2.75
N GLY A 118 -26.92 11.08 3.43
CA GLY A 118 -26.99 11.12 4.90
C GLY A 118 -26.52 9.82 5.55
N GLU A 119 -26.98 8.67 5.06
CA GLU A 119 -26.55 7.34 5.54
C GLU A 119 -25.02 7.15 5.41
N LEU A 120 -24.43 7.57 4.28
CA LEU A 120 -22.97 7.48 4.10
C LEU A 120 -22.21 8.50 4.95
N LEU A 121 -22.76 9.68 5.18
CA LEU A 121 -22.16 10.67 6.08
C LEU A 121 -22.21 10.23 7.54
N GLU A 122 -23.24 9.51 7.95
CA GLU A 122 -23.32 8.87 9.27
C GLU A 122 -22.24 7.79 9.41
N LEU A 123 -22.08 6.92 8.41
CA LEU A 123 -21.07 5.86 8.38
C LEU A 123 -19.64 6.39 8.58
N VAL A 124 -19.33 7.59 8.05
CA VAL A 124 -18.00 8.22 8.16
C VAL A 124 -17.93 9.32 9.23
N ASP A 125 -18.94 9.46 10.12
CA ASP A 125 -19.02 10.44 11.20
C ASP A 125 -18.94 11.90 10.71
N MET A 126 -19.65 12.21 9.62
CA MET A 126 -19.61 13.54 8.98
C MET A 126 -20.98 14.22 8.89
N THR A 127 -22.03 13.66 9.51
CA THR A 127 -23.40 14.20 9.46
C THR A 127 -23.48 15.64 9.95
N HIS A 128 -22.77 15.97 11.03
CA HIS A 128 -22.75 17.31 11.64
C HIS A 128 -22.09 18.39 10.76
N LEU A 129 -21.39 17.99 9.68
CA LEU A 129 -20.73 18.89 8.72
C LEU A 129 -21.39 18.87 7.33
N ALA A 130 -22.57 18.25 7.20
CA ALA A 130 -23.23 17.99 5.93
C ALA A 130 -23.44 19.23 5.04
N GLU A 131 -23.66 20.39 5.64
CA GLU A 131 -23.93 21.67 4.92
C GLU A 131 -22.65 22.51 4.71
N ARG A 132 -21.48 22.08 5.22
CA ARG A 132 -20.23 22.80 5.02
C ARG A 132 -19.68 22.62 3.61
N LEU A 133 -18.86 23.59 3.19
CA LEU A 133 -18.07 23.51 1.95
C LEU A 133 -16.72 22.83 2.23
N PRO A 134 -16.08 22.19 1.22
CA PRO A 134 -14.78 21.53 1.38
C PRO A 134 -13.69 22.40 2.00
N ALA A 135 -13.63 23.70 1.68
CA ALA A 135 -12.66 24.65 2.25
C ALA A 135 -12.79 24.85 3.77
N GLN A 136 -13.92 24.45 4.36
CA GLN A 136 -14.18 24.57 5.81
C GLN A 136 -13.84 23.27 6.57
N LEU A 137 -13.23 22.29 5.88
CA LEU A 137 -12.91 20.96 6.41
C LEU A 137 -11.40 20.77 6.57
N SER A 138 -11.00 20.05 7.61
CA SER A 138 -9.63 19.53 7.71
C SER A 138 -9.36 18.47 6.64
N GLY A 139 -8.07 18.17 6.36
CA GLY A 139 -7.69 17.14 5.39
C GLY A 139 -8.33 15.77 5.66
N GLY A 140 -8.35 15.31 6.92
CA GLY A 140 -9.01 14.05 7.29
C GLY A 140 -10.54 14.09 7.11
N GLN A 141 -11.17 15.24 7.33
CA GLN A 141 -12.60 15.42 7.05
C GLN A 141 -12.89 15.39 5.55
N GLN A 142 -12.06 16.04 4.73
CA GLN A 142 -12.17 15.97 3.26
C GLN A 142 -12.01 14.55 2.75
N GLN A 143 -11.09 13.79 3.30
CA GLN A 143 -10.87 12.39 3.01
C GLN A 143 -12.13 11.54 3.28
N ARG A 144 -12.73 11.69 4.46
CA ARG A 144 -13.98 10.97 4.83
C ARG A 144 -15.13 11.31 3.88
N VAL A 145 -15.26 12.57 3.48
CA VAL A 145 -16.27 13.00 2.50
C VAL A 145 -16.00 12.37 1.12
N ALA A 146 -14.75 12.35 0.66
CA ALA A 146 -14.38 11.70 -0.60
C ALA A 146 -14.66 10.20 -0.57
N LEU A 147 -14.41 9.55 0.57
CA LEU A 147 -14.73 8.14 0.79
C LEU A 147 -16.25 7.89 0.74
N ALA A 148 -17.05 8.67 1.45
CA ALA A 148 -18.52 8.59 1.40
C ALA A 148 -19.05 8.80 -0.04
N ARG A 149 -18.48 9.77 -0.78
CA ARG A 149 -18.82 10.03 -2.20
C ARG A 149 -18.51 8.84 -3.10
N ALA A 150 -17.41 8.13 -2.87
CA ALA A 150 -17.09 6.94 -3.62
C ALA A 150 -18.05 5.78 -3.28
N LEU A 151 -18.36 5.60 -2.01
CA LEU A 151 -19.20 4.51 -1.51
C LEU A 151 -20.68 4.66 -1.85
N VAL A 152 -21.20 5.89 -2.07
CA VAL A 152 -22.63 6.11 -2.38
C VAL A 152 -23.06 5.42 -3.66
N THR A 153 -22.14 5.09 -4.56
CA THR A 153 -22.39 4.33 -5.79
C THR A 153 -22.54 2.83 -5.57
N GLN A 154 -22.30 2.35 -4.35
CA GLN A 154 -22.30 0.93 -3.96
C GLN A 154 -21.35 0.09 -4.83
N PRO A 155 -20.05 0.44 -4.89
CA PRO A 155 -19.09 -0.27 -5.73
C PRO A 155 -18.81 -1.67 -5.19
N LYS A 156 -18.44 -2.60 -6.08
CA LYS A 156 -17.88 -3.91 -5.70
C LYS A 156 -16.41 -3.81 -5.28
N VAL A 157 -15.68 -2.89 -5.93
CA VAL A 157 -14.25 -2.62 -5.66
C VAL A 157 -14.05 -1.13 -5.43
N LEU A 158 -13.43 -0.78 -4.30
CA LEU A 158 -13.01 0.59 -3.99
C LEU A 158 -11.52 0.75 -4.27
N LEU A 159 -11.18 1.74 -5.07
CA LEU A 159 -9.83 2.06 -5.51
C LEU A 159 -9.34 3.33 -4.80
N LEU A 160 -8.22 3.25 -4.11
CA LEU A 160 -7.66 4.33 -3.30
C LEU A 160 -6.27 4.69 -3.82
N ASP A 161 -6.11 5.89 -4.40
CA ASP A 161 -4.82 6.38 -4.93
C ASP A 161 -4.16 7.26 -3.87
N GLU A 162 -3.19 6.71 -3.13
CA GLU A 162 -2.44 7.36 -2.05
C GLU A 162 -3.32 8.12 -1.04
N PRO A 163 -4.36 7.50 -0.47
CA PRO A 163 -5.39 8.21 0.30
C PRO A 163 -4.85 8.87 1.57
N LEU A 164 -3.74 8.42 2.13
CA LEU A 164 -3.19 8.88 3.40
C LEU A 164 -1.95 9.79 3.25
N SER A 165 -1.49 10.04 2.02
CA SER A 165 -0.24 10.77 1.75
C SER A 165 -0.24 12.22 2.25
N ALA A 166 -1.40 12.90 2.20
CA ALA A 166 -1.55 14.30 2.58
C ALA A 166 -1.80 14.51 4.10
N LEU A 167 -1.83 13.43 4.90
CA LEU A 167 -2.14 13.50 6.33
C LEU A 167 -0.86 13.56 7.18
N ASP A 168 -0.95 14.26 8.33
CA ASP A 168 0.07 14.18 9.35
C ASP A 168 0.20 12.77 9.97
N PRO A 169 1.34 12.44 10.63
CA PRO A 169 1.59 11.09 11.12
C PRO A 169 0.53 10.56 12.11
N PHE A 170 0.00 11.40 13.02
CA PHE A 170 -1.00 10.96 14.00
C PHE A 170 -2.34 10.66 13.35
N LEU A 171 -2.78 11.55 12.46
CA LEU A 171 -4.02 11.37 11.72
C LEU A 171 -3.93 10.17 10.78
N ARG A 172 -2.76 9.93 10.17
CA ARG A 172 -2.52 8.77 9.31
C ARG A 172 -2.73 7.45 10.05
N ILE A 173 -2.17 7.31 11.27
CA ILE A 173 -2.36 6.10 12.10
C ILE A 173 -3.86 5.87 12.41
N ARG A 174 -4.56 6.92 12.79
CA ARG A 174 -6.00 6.85 13.07
C ARG A 174 -6.81 6.45 11.83
N MET A 175 -6.52 7.09 10.70
CA MET A 175 -7.21 6.80 9.44
C MET A 175 -6.95 5.40 8.89
N ARG A 176 -5.77 4.80 9.13
CA ARG A 176 -5.53 3.37 8.84
C ARG A 176 -6.53 2.48 9.56
N THR A 177 -6.70 2.68 10.86
CA THR A 177 -7.64 1.89 11.67
C THR A 177 -9.07 2.05 11.15
N GLU A 178 -9.49 3.28 10.83
CA GLU A 178 -10.82 3.57 10.30
C GLU A 178 -11.05 2.92 8.92
N LEU A 179 -10.08 3.01 8.00
CA LEU A 179 -10.18 2.37 6.68
C LEU A 179 -10.30 0.84 6.77
N LYS A 180 -9.49 0.20 7.65
CA LYS A 180 -9.56 -1.25 7.84
C LYS A 180 -10.88 -1.69 8.47
N LYS A 181 -11.39 -0.92 9.45
CA LYS A 181 -12.70 -1.15 10.06
C LYS A 181 -13.81 -1.06 9.01
N LEU A 182 -13.83 0.03 8.26
CA LEU A 182 -14.83 0.29 7.21
C LEU A 182 -14.82 -0.80 6.13
N GLN A 183 -13.64 -1.22 5.68
CA GLN A 183 -13.53 -2.30 4.69
C GLN A 183 -14.16 -3.60 5.20
N ARG A 184 -13.92 -3.95 6.48
CA ARG A 184 -14.54 -5.15 7.10
C ARG A 184 -16.05 -5.03 7.23
N GLU A 185 -16.56 -3.86 7.61
CA GLU A 185 -18.00 -3.61 7.74
C GLU A 185 -18.73 -3.69 6.38
N LEU A 186 -18.12 -3.17 5.34
CA LEU A 186 -18.68 -3.18 3.99
C LEU A 186 -18.52 -4.53 3.28
N GLY A 187 -17.50 -5.31 3.62
CA GLY A 187 -17.19 -6.60 2.99
C GLY A 187 -16.84 -6.53 1.49
N ILE A 188 -16.46 -5.34 0.98
CA ILE A 188 -16.05 -5.13 -0.41
C ILE A 188 -14.53 -5.12 -0.54
N THR A 189 -14.04 -5.33 -1.76
CA THR A 189 -12.60 -5.34 -2.05
C THR A 189 -12.06 -3.91 -2.09
N PHE A 190 -10.98 -3.64 -1.33
CA PHE A 190 -10.23 -2.38 -1.39
C PHE A 190 -8.89 -2.62 -2.09
N ILE A 191 -8.57 -1.77 -3.08
CA ILE A 191 -7.23 -1.73 -3.71
C ILE A 191 -6.63 -0.37 -3.43
N HIS A 192 -5.54 -0.35 -2.68
CA HIS A 192 -4.91 0.83 -2.13
C HIS A 192 -3.49 0.98 -2.67
N VAL A 193 -3.23 2.04 -3.42
CA VAL A 193 -1.90 2.42 -3.86
C VAL A 193 -1.21 3.20 -2.76
N THR A 194 -0.02 2.78 -2.36
CA THR A 194 0.83 3.50 -1.42
C THR A 194 2.31 3.30 -1.74
N HIS A 195 3.15 4.21 -1.25
CA HIS A 195 4.60 4.06 -1.17
C HIS A 195 5.08 3.80 0.26
N GLY A 196 4.16 3.85 1.24
CA GLY A 196 4.44 3.60 2.66
C GLY A 196 4.44 2.11 3.00
N GLN A 197 5.59 1.56 3.37
CA GLN A 197 5.75 0.15 3.74
C GLN A 197 4.97 -0.18 5.01
N ASP A 198 5.08 0.68 6.03
CA ASP A 198 4.39 0.58 7.31
C ASP A 198 2.86 0.65 7.15
N GLU A 199 2.39 1.41 6.17
CA GLU A 199 0.98 1.51 5.80
C GLU A 199 0.48 0.21 5.18
N ALA A 200 1.20 -0.32 4.18
CA ALA A 200 0.85 -1.58 3.54
C ALA A 200 0.88 -2.75 4.54
N LEU A 201 1.92 -2.85 5.37
CA LEU A 201 2.03 -3.90 6.39
C LEU A 201 0.91 -3.84 7.45
N ALA A 202 0.43 -2.63 7.79
CA ALA A 202 -0.62 -2.46 8.79
C ALA A 202 -2.04 -2.75 8.26
N LEU A 203 -2.29 -2.48 6.96
CA LEU A 203 -3.63 -2.53 6.37
C LEU A 203 -3.90 -3.79 5.57
N ALA A 204 -2.89 -4.28 4.82
CA ALA A 204 -3.12 -5.25 3.77
C ALA A 204 -3.38 -6.67 4.30
N ASP A 205 -4.38 -7.32 3.73
CA ASP A 205 -4.50 -8.78 3.75
C ASP A 205 -3.52 -9.37 2.72
N GLU A 206 -3.30 -8.64 1.60
CA GLU A 206 -2.34 -8.97 0.56
C GLU A 206 -1.56 -7.73 0.12
N ILE A 207 -0.24 -7.87 -0.03
CA ILE A 207 0.63 -6.84 -0.62
C ILE A 207 1.06 -7.32 -2.01
N VAL A 208 0.91 -6.46 -3.01
CA VAL A 208 1.43 -6.63 -4.36
C VAL A 208 2.58 -5.65 -4.55
N VAL A 209 3.81 -6.14 -4.53
CA VAL A 209 5.01 -5.32 -4.74
C VAL A 209 5.27 -5.18 -6.22
N MET A 210 5.32 -3.93 -6.70
CA MET A 210 5.57 -3.60 -8.10
C MET A 210 6.91 -2.90 -8.27
N ASN A 211 7.61 -3.22 -9.35
CA ASN A 211 8.85 -2.58 -9.76
C ASN A 211 8.98 -2.65 -11.29
N ASN A 212 9.55 -1.62 -11.91
CA ASN A 212 9.84 -1.61 -13.36
C ASN A 212 8.66 -2.12 -14.23
N ALA A 213 7.44 -1.67 -13.90
CA ALA A 213 6.20 -2.00 -14.61
C ALA A 213 5.71 -3.46 -14.47
N VAL A 214 6.28 -4.28 -13.57
CA VAL A 214 5.88 -5.67 -13.33
C VAL A 214 5.56 -5.91 -11.85
N ILE A 215 4.89 -7.02 -11.54
CA ILE A 215 4.72 -7.52 -10.17
C ILE A 215 5.96 -8.35 -9.82
N GLU A 216 6.71 -7.91 -8.82
CA GLU A 216 7.87 -8.63 -8.29
C GLU A 216 7.46 -9.76 -7.34
N GLN A 217 6.51 -9.44 -6.46
CA GLN A 217 5.98 -10.41 -5.49
C GLN A 217 4.59 -10.00 -5.06
N ALA A 218 3.70 -10.99 -4.89
CA ALA A 218 2.39 -10.80 -4.28
C ALA A 218 2.15 -11.86 -3.21
N GLY A 219 1.44 -11.50 -2.15
CA GLY A 219 1.07 -12.43 -1.09
C GLY A 219 0.67 -11.74 0.22
N PRO A 220 0.30 -12.53 1.26
CA PRO A 220 -0.01 -12.01 2.57
C PRO A 220 1.12 -11.11 3.11
N ALA A 221 0.76 -9.99 3.74
CA ALA A 221 1.72 -9.00 4.24
C ALA A 221 2.88 -9.63 5.04
N ARG A 222 2.54 -10.59 5.92
CA ARG A 222 3.55 -11.33 6.71
C ARG A 222 4.48 -12.17 5.85
N ALA A 223 3.98 -12.79 4.78
CA ALA A 223 4.80 -13.61 3.90
C ALA A 223 5.77 -12.77 3.06
N VAL A 224 5.29 -11.64 2.50
CA VAL A 224 6.13 -10.70 1.74
C VAL A 224 7.22 -10.12 2.64
N TRP A 225 6.89 -9.76 3.89
CA TRP A 225 7.86 -9.30 4.87
C TRP A 225 8.86 -10.39 5.29
N ALA A 226 8.41 -11.60 5.61
CA ALA A 226 9.27 -12.64 6.19
C ALA A 226 10.14 -13.37 5.15
N SER A 227 9.67 -13.42 3.88
CA SER A 227 10.30 -14.20 2.80
C SER A 227 10.27 -13.41 1.49
N PRO A 228 11.04 -12.29 1.40
CA PRO A 228 11.18 -11.56 0.16
C PRO A 228 11.84 -12.44 -0.91
N ARG A 229 11.27 -12.45 -2.12
CA ARG A 229 11.76 -13.32 -3.21
C ARG A 229 13.03 -12.78 -3.85
N THR A 230 13.07 -11.47 -4.13
CA THR A 230 14.18 -10.83 -4.82
C THR A 230 14.92 -9.85 -3.91
N GLU A 231 16.13 -9.49 -4.30
CA GLU A 231 16.90 -8.45 -3.60
C GLU A 231 16.14 -7.12 -3.57
N PHE A 232 15.45 -6.79 -4.67
CA PHE A 232 14.63 -5.60 -4.73
C PHE A 232 13.57 -5.61 -3.62
N VAL A 233 12.80 -6.68 -3.50
CA VAL A 233 11.73 -6.78 -2.48
C VAL A 233 12.34 -6.71 -1.08
N ALA A 234 13.44 -7.42 -0.79
CA ALA A 234 14.11 -7.40 0.50
C ALA A 234 14.55 -5.98 0.92
N ARG A 235 15.17 -5.23 -0.01
CA ARG A 235 15.60 -3.85 0.25
C ARG A 235 14.42 -2.88 0.31
N PHE A 236 13.44 -3.07 -0.57
CA PHE A 236 12.31 -2.16 -0.69
C PHE A 236 11.32 -2.30 0.46
N ILE A 237 11.01 -3.52 0.95
CA ILE A 237 10.11 -3.70 2.09
C ILE A 237 10.74 -3.24 3.41
N GLY A 238 12.07 -3.05 3.44
CA GLY A 238 12.85 -2.62 4.58
C GLY A 238 13.07 -3.69 5.64
N GLY A 239 13.92 -3.38 6.60
CA GLY A 239 14.22 -4.27 7.73
C GLY A 239 15.01 -5.54 7.38
N HIS A 240 15.55 -5.66 6.18
CA HIS A 240 16.33 -6.78 5.69
C HIS A 240 17.74 -6.36 5.26
N ASN A 241 18.73 -7.12 5.69
CA ASN A 241 20.10 -7.05 5.18
C ASN A 241 20.23 -8.03 4.01
N VAL A 242 20.78 -7.58 2.90
CA VAL A 242 21.15 -8.45 1.78
C VAL A 242 22.65 -8.69 1.84
N ILE A 243 23.03 -9.96 1.93
CA ILE A 243 24.43 -10.39 2.08
C ILE A 243 24.80 -11.32 0.92
N ALA A 244 26.04 -11.17 0.43
CA ALA A 244 26.62 -12.06 -0.57
C ALA A 244 27.02 -13.39 0.08
N LEU A 245 26.64 -14.49 -0.54
CA LEU A 245 27.08 -15.84 -0.22
C LEU A 245 27.95 -16.37 -1.37
N ARG A 246 28.63 -17.51 -1.14
CA ARG A 246 29.44 -18.15 -2.19
C ARG A 246 28.63 -18.56 -3.43
N ASP A 247 27.36 -18.89 -3.22
CA ASP A 247 26.43 -19.47 -4.20
C ASP A 247 25.19 -18.60 -4.44
N GLY A 248 25.30 -17.27 -4.26
CA GLY A 248 24.18 -16.33 -4.51
C GLY A 248 24.05 -15.26 -3.44
N ARG A 249 22.81 -14.78 -3.25
CA ARG A 249 22.48 -13.79 -2.22
C ARG A 249 21.46 -14.35 -1.24
N ALA A 250 21.56 -13.91 -0.01
CA ALA A 250 20.56 -14.18 1.02
C ALA A 250 20.21 -12.90 1.76
N THR A 251 19.09 -12.96 2.44
CA THR A 251 18.70 -11.89 3.35
C THR A 251 18.55 -12.39 4.78
N VAL A 252 18.89 -11.51 5.72
CA VAL A 252 18.66 -11.68 7.15
C VAL A 252 18.00 -10.42 7.69
N ARG A 253 17.00 -10.58 8.56
CA ARG A 253 16.31 -9.44 9.15
C ARG A 253 17.22 -8.67 10.11
N ALA A 254 17.10 -7.36 10.13
CA ALA A 254 17.88 -6.49 11.01
C ALA A 254 17.67 -6.81 12.49
N ASP A 255 16.46 -7.22 12.89
CA ASP A 255 16.11 -7.63 14.27
C ASP A 255 16.61 -9.05 14.62
N ALA A 256 17.12 -9.79 13.65
CA ALA A 256 17.74 -11.09 13.85
C ALA A 256 19.28 -11.02 13.93
N VAL A 257 19.87 -9.89 13.56
CA VAL A 257 21.32 -9.63 13.69
C VAL A 257 21.63 -9.22 15.13
N ARG A 258 22.66 -9.80 15.70
CA ARG A 258 23.16 -9.48 17.05
C ARG A 258 24.63 -9.11 17.02
N LEU A 259 25.08 -8.28 17.96
CA LEU A 259 26.48 -8.12 18.29
C LEU A 259 26.89 -9.31 19.18
N ALA A 260 28.01 -9.98 18.86
CA ALA A 260 28.46 -11.20 19.51
C ALA A 260 29.98 -11.22 19.58
N ASP A 261 30.51 -12.19 20.34
CA ASP A 261 31.97 -12.42 20.41
C ASP A 261 32.48 -13.28 19.25
N ASP A 262 31.54 -14.00 18.58
CA ASP A 262 31.76 -14.80 17.38
C ASP A 262 30.99 -14.17 16.19
N GLY A 263 31.34 -14.54 14.95
CA GLY A 263 30.63 -14.09 13.73
C GLY A 263 31.53 -13.29 12.79
N LEU A 264 30.87 -12.57 11.86
CA LEU A 264 31.56 -11.80 10.82
C LEU A 264 32.11 -10.49 11.39
N THR A 265 33.37 -10.22 11.11
CA THR A 265 34.01 -8.95 11.49
C THR A 265 33.45 -7.80 10.69
N ALA A 266 33.11 -6.71 11.36
CA ALA A 266 32.59 -5.51 10.77
C ALA A 266 33.04 -4.26 11.51
N THR A 267 32.96 -3.12 10.86
CA THR A 267 33.23 -1.81 11.49
C THR A 267 31.91 -1.03 11.54
N VAL A 268 31.55 -0.50 12.71
CA VAL A 268 30.38 0.36 12.88
C VAL A 268 30.54 1.64 12.06
N ILE A 269 29.59 1.98 11.23
CA ILE A 269 29.57 3.20 10.42
C ILE A 269 28.54 4.22 10.89
N ALA A 270 27.44 3.75 11.50
CA ALA A 270 26.41 4.63 12.03
C ALA A 270 25.69 3.99 13.23
N VAL A 271 25.24 4.82 14.16
CA VAL A 271 24.41 4.43 15.30
C VAL A 271 23.26 5.44 15.40
N GLU A 272 22.02 4.95 15.34
CA GLU A 272 20.82 5.79 15.41
C GLU A 272 19.91 5.32 16.53
N TYR A 273 19.61 6.20 17.46
CA TYR A 273 18.64 5.95 18.52
C TYR A 273 17.22 6.14 18.00
N GLN A 274 16.39 5.10 18.14
CA GLN A 274 15.01 5.07 17.63
C GLN A 274 13.96 4.88 18.74
N GLY A 275 14.28 5.29 19.95
CA GLY A 275 13.43 5.09 21.14
C GLY A 275 13.61 3.68 21.72
N ALA A 276 12.67 2.77 21.47
CA ALA A 276 12.74 1.40 22.02
C ALA A 276 13.88 0.53 21.43
N SER A 277 14.54 0.99 20.38
CA SER A 277 15.63 0.29 19.71
C SER A 277 16.74 1.24 19.28
N VAL A 278 17.91 0.66 19.02
CA VAL A 278 19.07 1.34 18.44
C VAL A 278 19.45 0.62 17.14
N ALA A 279 19.49 1.36 16.05
CA ALA A 279 19.93 0.88 14.76
C ALA A 279 21.44 1.05 14.65
N VAL A 280 22.17 -0.05 14.52
CA VAL A 280 23.62 -0.09 14.36
C VAL A 280 23.93 -0.56 12.95
N THR A 281 24.40 0.35 12.09
CA THR A 281 24.85 0.02 10.73
C THR A 281 26.36 -0.26 10.77
N SER A 282 26.75 -1.39 10.26
CA SER A 282 28.15 -1.82 10.22
C SER A 282 28.53 -2.29 8.83
N LYS A 283 29.79 -2.08 8.44
CA LYS A 283 30.36 -2.50 7.17
C LYS A 283 31.22 -3.73 7.33
N LEU A 284 30.89 -4.80 6.61
CA LEU A 284 31.67 -6.04 6.54
C LEU A 284 32.95 -5.85 5.73
N GLU A 285 33.94 -6.74 5.89
CA GLU A 285 35.14 -6.78 5.06
C GLU A 285 34.83 -7.01 3.57
N SER A 286 33.70 -7.67 3.24
CA SER A 286 33.21 -7.83 1.89
C SER A 286 32.74 -6.50 1.24
N GLY A 287 32.54 -5.45 2.04
CA GLY A 287 32.00 -4.17 1.62
C GLY A 287 30.48 -4.05 1.81
N ASP A 288 29.79 -5.13 2.14
CA ASP A 288 28.35 -5.12 2.40
C ASP A 288 28.04 -4.36 3.71
N GLU A 289 26.95 -3.60 3.71
CA GLU A 289 26.43 -2.95 4.91
C GLU A 289 25.38 -3.82 5.57
N VAL A 290 25.50 -3.99 6.88
CA VAL A 290 24.59 -4.78 7.71
C VAL A 290 24.03 -3.91 8.83
N LEU A 291 22.71 -3.85 8.90
CA LEU A 291 21.96 -3.19 9.96
C LEU A 291 21.59 -4.20 11.05
N ALA A 292 21.95 -3.92 12.28
CA ALA A 292 21.45 -4.61 13.47
C ALA A 292 20.46 -3.68 14.20
N LEU A 293 19.25 -4.15 14.43
CA LEU A 293 18.26 -3.43 15.23
C LEU A 293 18.21 -4.05 16.63
N LEU A 294 18.85 -3.38 17.57
CA LEU A 294 19.04 -3.87 18.93
C LEU A 294 18.03 -3.23 19.89
N PRO A 295 17.45 -3.97 20.86
CA PRO A 295 16.72 -3.37 21.97
C PRO A 295 17.59 -2.33 22.73
N GLU A 296 16.98 -1.21 23.14
CA GLU A 296 17.65 -0.12 23.84
C GLU A 296 18.44 -0.63 25.04
N ASP A 297 17.79 -1.41 25.88
CA ASP A 297 18.37 -1.97 27.11
C ASP A 297 19.56 -2.91 26.85
N GLN A 298 19.59 -3.58 25.71
CA GLN A 298 20.70 -4.42 25.29
C GLN A 298 21.89 -3.58 24.78
N PHE A 299 21.62 -2.57 23.93
CA PHE A 299 22.63 -1.72 23.36
C PHE A 299 23.40 -0.94 24.42
N PHE A 300 22.71 -0.35 25.39
CA PHE A 300 23.33 0.48 26.41
C PHE A 300 24.11 -0.30 27.50
N LYS A 301 24.07 -1.64 27.52
CA LYS A 301 24.98 -2.47 28.34
C LYS A 301 26.41 -2.47 27.81
N ALA A 302 26.58 -2.32 26.48
CA ALA A 302 27.87 -2.26 25.81
C ALA A 302 27.79 -1.36 24.58
N PRO A 303 27.66 -0.04 24.77
CA PRO A 303 27.40 0.89 23.67
C PRO A 303 28.58 0.89 22.68
N LYS A 304 28.26 1.13 21.42
CA LYS A 304 29.22 1.21 20.32
C LYS A 304 29.14 2.57 19.65
N SER A 305 30.26 2.97 19.06
CA SER A 305 30.38 4.22 18.32
C SER A 305 30.88 3.98 16.89
N PRO A 306 30.65 4.89 15.96
CA PRO A 306 31.25 4.80 14.62
C PRO A 306 32.80 4.64 14.73
N GLY A 307 33.34 3.70 13.98
CA GLY A 307 34.76 3.29 14.01
C GLY A 307 35.06 2.07 14.89
N ASP A 308 34.15 1.65 15.78
CA ASP A 308 34.34 0.48 16.60
C ASP A 308 34.32 -0.81 15.76
N ALA A 309 35.23 -1.71 16.06
CA ALA A 309 35.19 -3.07 15.53
C ALA A 309 34.15 -3.89 16.30
N VAL A 310 33.32 -4.61 15.57
CA VAL A 310 32.25 -5.47 16.10
C VAL A 310 32.24 -6.80 15.37
N ARG A 311 31.59 -7.81 15.96
CA ARG A 311 31.26 -9.05 15.27
C ARG A 311 29.76 -9.19 15.19
N LEU A 312 29.28 -9.51 14.00
CA LEU A 312 27.87 -9.67 13.69
C LEU A 312 27.55 -11.15 13.54
N ALA A 313 26.54 -11.62 14.26
CA ALA A 313 26.07 -12.98 14.20
C ALA A 313 24.53 -13.05 14.05
N TRP A 314 24.06 -14.14 13.49
CA TRP A 314 22.66 -14.50 13.36
C TRP A 314 22.49 -16.01 13.37
N ASP A 315 21.26 -16.49 13.53
CA ASP A 315 20.93 -17.90 13.36
C ASP A 315 20.77 -18.20 11.86
N ASP A 316 21.52 -19.17 11.33
CA ASP A 316 21.47 -19.57 9.90
C ASP A 316 20.07 -19.99 9.46
N ARG A 317 19.22 -20.47 10.37
CA ARG A 317 17.82 -20.76 10.09
C ARG A 317 16.99 -19.52 9.76
N ARG A 318 17.50 -18.32 10.04
CA ARG A 318 16.87 -17.03 9.71
C ARG A 318 17.41 -16.41 8.43
N LEU A 319 18.36 -17.06 7.78
CA LEU A 319 18.79 -16.72 6.44
C LEU A 319 17.73 -17.17 5.43
N HIS A 320 17.32 -16.25 4.58
CA HIS A 320 16.42 -16.54 3.47
C HIS A 320 17.15 -16.31 2.15
N ARG A 321 17.22 -17.33 1.29
CA ARG A 321 17.87 -17.22 -0.02
C ARG A 321 16.98 -16.46 -0.98
N LEU A 322 17.57 -15.52 -1.71
CA LEU A 322 16.90 -14.71 -2.70
C LEU A 322 16.94 -15.40 -4.06
N GLU A 323 15.86 -15.25 -4.84
CA GLU A 323 15.83 -15.64 -6.24
C GLU A 323 16.77 -14.72 -7.05
N ALA A 324 17.41 -15.25 -8.09
CA ALA A 324 18.37 -14.56 -8.93
C ALA A 324 17.70 -13.49 -9.82
#